data_527a5297fc1774d46acccdd3c18d7551
#
_entry.id   527a5297fc1774d46acccdd3c18d7551
#
_cell.length_a   1.000
_cell.length_b   1.000
_cell.length_c   1.000
_cell.angle_alpha   90.00
_cell.angle_beta   90.00
_cell.angle_gamma   90.00
#
_symmetry.space_group_name_H-M   'P 1'
#
loop_
_entity.id
_entity.type
_entity.pdbx_description
1 polymer ?
#
loop_
_entity_poly.entity_id
_entity_poly.type
_entity_poly.pdbx_seq_one_letter_code
_entity_poly.pdbx_strand_id
1 'polypeptide(L)'
;LKKRADPGMLDNLAAGGVGAGESLRRTAMRELWEEAGVPVALARKVDFPGMVIRSLRETRYGVHDELVIVADILLPEHFEPSGRDGEVQEFMCLPVEAVQAALERGEFTVEAALATREWLQRHRR
;
A
#
# COMPACT_ATOMS: atom_id res chain seq x y z
N LEU A 1 0.47 6.63 -6.20
CA LEU A 1 1.84 6.11 -6.29
C LEU A 1 1.87 4.63 -5.96
N LYS A 2 2.56 3.88 -6.78
CA LYS A 2 2.76 2.45 -6.58
C LYS A 2 4.24 2.13 -6.72
N LYS A 3 4.71 1.09 -6.01
CA LYS A 3 6.08 0.62 -6.13
C LYS A 3 6.09 -0.83 -6.61
N ARG A 4 7.20 -1.25 -7.20
CA ARG A 4 7.40 -2.65 -7.55
C ARG A 4 7.94 -3.40 -6.33
N ALA A 5 7.32 -4.54 -5.98
CA ALA A 5 7.76 -5.40 -4.90
C ALA A 5 8.63 -6.52 -5.46
N ASP A 6 8.02 -7.54 -6.03
CA ASP A 6 8.72 -8.64 -6.70
C ASP A 6 8.99 -8.27 -8.15
N PRO A 7 9.90 -8.96 -8.83
CA PRO A 7 10.17 -8.65 -10.23
C PRO A 7 8.89 -8.62 -11.07
N GLY A 8 8.60 -7.46 -11.64
CA GLY A 8 7.44 -7.25 -12.49
C GLY A 8 6.11 -7.02 -11.79
N MET A 9 6.07 -7.10 -10.46
CA MET A 9 4.83 -6.92 -9.70
C MET A 9 4.73 -5.52 -9.12
N LEU A 10 3.50 -5.00 -9.08
CA LEU A 10 3.20 -3.72 -8.44
C LEU A 10 2.75 -3.96 -7.00
N ASP A 11 3.09 -3.03 -6.13
CA ASP A 11 2.75 -3.10 -4.73
C ASP A 11 2.24 -1.73 -4.25
N ASN A 12 1.73 -1.69 -3.03
CA ASN A 12 1.33 -0.44 -2.41
C ASN A 12 2.54 0.44 -2.13
N LEU A 13 2.30 1.73 -1.94
CA LEU A 13 3.35 2.69 -1.60
C LEU A 13 4.09 2.27 -0.32
N ALA A 14 3.35 1.81 0.67
CA ALA A 14 3.90 1.31 1.92
C ALA A 14 2.97 0.27 2.53
N ALA A 15 3.53 -0.69 3.23
CA ALA A 15 2.78 -1.71 3.96
C ALA A 15 3.67 -2.31 5.04
N GLY A 16 3.06 -2.75 6.13
CA GLY A 16 3.80 -3.40 7.21
C GLY A 16 2.88 -3.91 8.30
N GLY A 17 3.44 -4.68 9.21
CA GLY A 17 2.70 -5.24 10.33
C GLY A 17 2.54 -4.24 11.47
N VAL A 18 1.40 -4.29 12.14
CA VAL A 18 1.15 -3.46 13.32
C VAL A 18 1.89 -4.09 14.51
N GLY A 19 2.80 -3.32 15.10
CA GLY A 19 3.56 -3.77 16.27
C GLY A 19 2.71 -3.82 17.53
N ALA A 20 3.12 -4.65 18.48
CA ALA A 20 2.44 -4.74 19.76
C ALA A 20 2.45 -3.38 20.47
N GLY A 21 1.28 -2.91 20.89
CA GLY A 21 1.13 -1.62 21.54
C GLY A 21 1.21 -0.42 20.60
N GLU A 22 1.37 -0.64 19.31
CA GLU A 22 1.43 0.42 18.32
C GLU A 22 0.03 0.70 17.76
N SER A 23 -0.32 1.98 17.58
CA SER A 23 -1.58 2.34 16.95
C SER A 23 -1.48 2.17 15.43
N LEU A 24 -2.64 2.05 14.78
CA LEU A 24 -2.68 1.96 13.31
C LEU A 24 -2.03 3.19 12.67
N ARG A 25 -2.29 4.37 13.21
CA ARG A 25 -1.72 5.61 12.67
C ARG A 25 -0.21 5.65 12.82
N ARG A 26 0.32 5.24 13.96
CA ARG A 26 1.76 5.18 14.17
C ARG A 26 2.44 4.19 13.23
N THR A 27 1.82 3.01 13.07
CA THR A 27 2.33 2.02 12.13
C THR A 27 2.37 2.58 10.71
N ALA A 28 1.28 3.20 10.26
CA ALA A 28 1.20 3.78 8.92
C ALA A 28 2.26 4.87 8.73
N MET A 29 2.42 5.74 9.72
CA MET A 29 3.40 6.82 9.65
C MET A 29 4.83 6.30 9.57
N ARG A 30 5.14 5.27 10.36
CA ARG A 30 6.47 4.63 10.35
C ARG A 30 6.75 3.97 9.00
N GLU A 31 5.81 3.19 8.50
CA GLU A 31 5.98 2.49 7.22
C GLU A 31 6.07 3.47 6.04
N LEU A 32 5.26 4.51 6.05
CA LEU A 32 5.32 5.55 5.02
C LEU A 32 6.68 6.25 5.00
N TRP A 33 7.27 6.50 6.17
CA TRP A 33 8.60 7.08 6.26
C TRP A 33 9.68 6.10 5.79
N GLU A 34 9.66 4.88 6.31
CA GLU A 34 10.69 3.88 6.02
C GLU A 34 10.68 3.45 4.55
N GLU A 35 9.52 3.20 4.00
CA GLU A 35 9.39 2.63 2.66
C GLU A 35 9.26 3.66 1.55
N ALA A 36 8.78 4.86 1.85
CA ALA A 36 8.51 5.86 0.81
C ALA A 36 9.02 7.26 1.15
N GLY A 37 9.62 7.45 2.31
CA GLY A 37 10.18 8.75 2.70
C GLY A 37 9.12 9.82 2.94
N VAL A 38 7.90 9.44 3.30
CA VAL A 38 6.82 10.40 3.58
C VAL A 38 7.06 11.04 4.94
N PRO A 39 7.31 12.36 5.02
CA PRO A 39 7.59 13.00 6.29
C PRO A 39 6.37 13.09 7.20
N VAL A 40 6.60 13.24 8.49
CA VAL A 40 5.53 13.28 9.51
C VAL A 40 4.44 14.30 9.16
N ALA A 41 4.81 15.46 8.67
CA ALA A 41 3.85 16.52 8.33
C ALA A 41 2.79 16.05 7.31
N LEU A 42 3.14 15.13 6.42
CA LEU A 42 2.22 14.53 5.47
C LEU A 42 1.64 13.23 5.99
N ALA A 43 2.48 12.36 6.55
CA ALA A 43 2.08 11.02 7.00
C ALA A 43 1.00 11.06 8.09
N ARG A 44 1.03 12.06 8.96
CA ARG A 44 0.04 12.19 10.03
C ARG A 44 -1.39 12.39 9.50
N LYS A 45 -1.53 12.77 8.23
CA LYS A 45 -2.84 13.00 7.60
C LYS A 45 -3.42 11.74 6.97
N VAL A 46 -2.76 10.60 7.15
CA VAL A 46 -3.27 9.33 6.65
C VAL A 46 -4.67 9.08 7.19
N ASP A 47 -5.55 8.59 6.32
CA ASP A 47 -6.94 8.33 6.65
C ASP A 47 -7.22 6.83 6.61
N PHE A 48 -8.10 6.38 7.51
CA PHE A 48 -8.51 4.99 7.58
C PHE A 48 -10.01 4.93 7.30
N PRO A 49 -10.39 4.50 6.08
CA PRO A 49 -11.82 4.51 5.69
C PRO A 49 -12.67 3.45 6.41
N GLY A 50 -12.07 2.67 7.29
CA GLY A 50 -12.80 1.65 8.04
C GLY A 50 -12.88 0.30 7.36
N MET A 51 -12.20 0.13 6.24
CA MET A 51 -12.21 -1.16 5.52
C MET A 51 -11.15 -2.09 6.08
N VAL A 52 -11.58 -3.31 6.40
CA VAL A 52 -10.70 -4.41 6.80
C VAL A 52 -10.98 -5.56 5.85
N ILE A 53 -9.92 -6.04 5.22
CA ILE A 53 -10.03 -7.13 4.26
C ILE A 53 -9.31 -8.35 4.82
N ARG A 54 -9.98 -9.50 4.80
CA ARG A 54 -9.31 -10.74 5.19
C ARG A 54 -8.65 -11.35 3.97
N SER A 55 -7.33 -11.56 4.07
CA SER A 55 -6.56 -12.27 3.05
C SER A 55 -6.27 -13.66 3.55
N LEU A 56 -6.94 -14.66 2.95
CA LEU A 56 -6.82 -16.06 3.32
C LEU A 56 -6.40 -16.85 2.10
N ARG A 57 -5.26 -17.52 2.18
CA ARG A 57 -4.78 -18.34 1.06
C ARG A 57 -3.85 -19.44 1.54
N GLU A 58 -3.80 -20.52 0.78
CA GLU A 58 -2.86 -21.60 1.03
C GLU A 58 -1.52 -21.27 0.38
N THR A 59 -0.45 -21.58 1.09
CA THR A 59 0.91 -21.46 0.58
C THR A 59 1.64 -22.77 0.78
N ARG A 60 2.81 -22.91 0.20
CA ARG A 60 3.63 -24.12 0.40
C ARG A 60 4.04 -24.33 1.86
N TYR A 61 3.93 -23.31 2.69
CA TYR A 61 4.31 -23.35 4.11
C TYR A 61 3.12 -23.41 5.05
N GLY A 62 1.90 -23.54 4.51
CA GLY A 62 0.68 -23.59 5.29
C GLY A 62 -0.35 -22.56 4.84
N VAL A 63 -1.20 -22.17 5.77
CA VAL A 63 -2.27 -21.20 5.48
C VAL A 63 -1.80 -19.81 5.86
N HIS A 64 -1.92 -18.88 4.91
CA HIS A 64 -1.70 -17.46 5.14
C HIS A 64 -3.05 -16.83 5.44
N ASP A 65 -3.20 -16.31 6.65
CA ASP A 65 -4.44 -15.67 7.10
C ASP A 65 -4.10 -14.36 7.79
N GLU A 66 -4.43 -13.23 7.16
CA GLU A 66 -4.16 -11.93 7.77
C GLU A 66 -5.29 -10.95 7.50
N LEU A 67 -5.40 -9.95 8.37
CA LEU A 67 -6.32 -8.85 8.18
C LEU A 67 -5.54 -7.68 7.59
N VAL A 68 -6.02 -7.19 6.45
CA VAL A 68 -5.43 -6.05 5.76
C VAL A 68 -6.27 -4.82 6.10
N ILE A 69 -5.66 -3.87 6.79
CA ILE A 69 -6.32 -2.62 7.13
C ILE A 69 -5.89 -1.58 6.11
N VAL A 70 -6.86 -1.04 5.38
CA VAL A 70 -6.58 -0.10 4.29
C VAL A 70 -6.46 1.30 4.83
N ALA A 71 -5.44 2.01 4.37
CA ALA A 71 -5.21 3.41 4.70
C ALA A 71 -4.98 4.21 3.42
N ASP A 72 -5.53 5.41 3.38
CA ASP A 72 -5.38 6.33 2.25
C ASP A 72 -4.52 7.51 2.65
N ILE A 73 -3.72 8.00 1.73
CA ILE A 73 -3.00 9.25 1.92
C ILE A 73 -3.00 10.07 0.64
N LEU A 74 -3.27 11.37 0.78
CA LEU A 74 -3.17 12.31 -0.32
C LEU A 74 -1.80 12.97 -0.24
N LEU A 75 -1.00 12.81 -1.29
CA LEU A 75 0.33 13.38 -1.36
C LEU A 75 0.34 14.56 -2.34
N PRO A 76 1.21 15.57 -2.09
CA PRO A 76 1.38 16.67 -3.05
C PRO A 76 1.80 16.15 -4.43
N GLU A 77 1.40 16.86 -5.47
CA GLU A 77 1.62 16.45 -6.85
C GLU A 77 3.11 16.21 -7.18
N HIS A 78 4.00 16.99 -6.57
CA HIS A 78 5.44 16.89 -6.82
C HIS A 78 6.20 16.15 -5.73
N PHE A 79 5.50 15.40 -4.87
CA PHE A 79 6.16 14.58 -3.87
C PHE A 79 6.93 13.46 -4.56
N GLU A 80 8.20 13.32 -4.24
CA GLU A 80 9.05 12.26 -4.78
C GLU A 80 9.35 11.22 -3.69
N PRO A 81 8.79 10.00 -3.81
CA PRO A 81 9.06 8.96 -2.83
C PRO A 81 10.51 8.48 -2.90
N SER A 82 11.03 8.07 -1.73
CA SER A 82 12.34 7.42 -1.67
C SER A 82 12.37 6.50 -0.46
N GLY A 83 12.89 5.29 -0.63
CA GLY A 83 13.02 4.35 0.47
C GLY A 83 14.08 4.77 1.47
N ARG A 84 13.80 4.61 2.75
CA ARG A 84 14.72 4.91 3.85
C ARG A 84 15.30 3.65 4.49
N ASP A 85 14.79 2.49 4.10
CA ASP A 85 15.20 1.20 4.62
C ASP A 85 16.43 0.62 3.91
N GLY A 86 16.99 1.34 2.96
CA GLY A 86 18.17 0.91 2.21
C GLY A 86 17.88 0.03 1.01
N GLU A 87 16.63 -0.32 0.76
CA GLU A 87 16.25 -1.08 -0.41
C GLU A 87 16.15 -0.20 -1.64
N VAL A 88 16.58 -0.72 -2.78
CA VAL A 88 16.41 -0.04 -4.06
C VAL A 88 14.99 -0.32 -4.53
N GLN A 89 14.21 0.74 -4.69
CA GLN A 89 12.81 0.65 -5.10
C GLN A 89 12.53 1.59 -6.27
N GLU A 90 11.61 1.16 -7.11
CA GLU A 90 11.10 1.97 -8.20
C GLU A 90 9.69 2.42 -7.83
N PHE A 91 9.44 3.72 -7.90
CA PHE A 91 8.12 4.30 -7.61
C PHE A 91 7.50 4.84 -8.89
N MET A 92 6.18 4.68 -8.99
CA MET A 92 5.42 5.15 -10.14
C MET A 92 4.16 5.86 -9.69
N CYS A 93 3.83 6.96 -10.36
CA CYS A 93 2.54 7.62 -10.20
C CYS A 93 1.73 7.32 -11.46
N LEU A 94 0.65 6.57 -11.31
CA LEU A 94 -0.15 6.11 -12.44
C LEU A 94 -1.55 6.74 -12.41
N PRO A 95 -2.10 7.08 -13.57
CA PRO A 95 -3.50 7.49 -13.64
C PRO A 95 -4.41 6.30 -13.33
N VAL A 96 -5.64 6.60 -12.91
CA VAL A 96 -6.60 5.58 -12.49
C VAL A 96 -6.81 4.52 -13.58
N GLU A 97 -6.88 4.93 -14.83
CA GLU A 97 -7.08 4.00 -15.95
C GLU A 97 -5.95 3.00 -16.07
N ALA A 98 -4.71 3.43 -15.85
CA ALA A 98 -3.54 2.55 -15.88
C ALA A 98 -3.55 1.58 -14.70
N VAL A 99 -4.00 2.04 -13.53
CA VAL A 99 -4.14 1.19 -12.35
C VAL A 99 -5.17 0.09 -12.60
N GLN A 100 -6.33 0.45 -13.15
CA GLN A 100 -7.37 -0.51 -13.49
C GLN A 100 -6.88 -1.55 -14.49
N ALA A 101 -6.18 -1.11 -15.53
CA ALA A 101 -5.63 -2.02 -16.54
C ALA A 101 -4.62 -2.99 -15.92
N ALA A 102 -3.76 -2.50 -15.02
CA ALA A 102 -2.78 -3.34 -14.33
C ALA A 102 -3.45 -4.37 -13.43
N LEU A 103 -4.54 -4.00 -12.74
CA LEU A 103 -5.31 -4.95 -11.95
C LEU A 103 -5.90 -6.07 -12.81
N GLU A 104 -6.46 -5.71 -13.95
CA GLU A 104 -7.05 -6.67 -14.87
C GLU A 104 -6.02 -7.63 -15.42
N ARG A 105 -4.77 -7.19 -15.60
CA ARG A 105 -3.68 -8.03 -16.07
C ARG A 105 -3.01 -8.82 -14.95
N GLY A 106 -3.45 -8.68 -13.69
CA GLY A 106 -2.86 -9.42 -12.58
C GLY A 106 -1.45 -8.97 -12.22
N GLU A 107 -1.12 -7.71 -12.41
CA GLU A 107 0.23 -7.19 -12.20
C GLU A 107 0.51 -6.75 -10.76
N PHE A 108 -0.47 -6.82 -9.88
CA PHE A 108 -0.33 -6.45 -8.46
C PHE A 108 -0.06 -7.66 -7.58
N THR A 109 0.66 -7.44 -6.48
CA THR A 109 0.71 -8.44 -5.41
C THR A 109 -0.70 -8.64 -4.84
N VAL A 110 -0.93 -9.76 -4.15
CA VAL A 110 -2.28 -10.11 -3.68
C VAL A 110 -2.88 -9.03 -2.78
N GLU A 111 -2.17 -8.64 -1.74
CA GLU A 111 -2.67 -7.65 -0.78
C GLU A 111 -2.81 -6.28 -1.43
N ALA A 112 -1.89 -5.89 -2.29
CA ALA A 112 -1.97 -4.64 -3.01
C ALA A 112 -3.18 -4.60 -3.96
N ALA A 113 -3.49 -5.72 -4.62
CA ALA A 113 -4.67 -5.82 -5.47
C ALA A 113 -5.94 -5.62 -4.68
N LEU A 114 -6.03 -6.25 -3.50
CA LEU A 114 -7.21 -6.13 -2.62
C LEU A 114 -7.41 -4.67 -2.18
N ALA A 115 -6.36 -4.03 -1.69
CA ALA A 115 -6.41 -2.65 -1.22
C ALA A 115 -6.75 -1.69 -2.37
N THR A 116 -6.18 -1.90 -3.54
CA THR A 116 -6.40 -1.04 -4.70
C THR A 116 -7.82 -1.17 -5.24
N ARG A 117 -8.36 -2.39 -5.29
CA ARG A 117 -9.76 -2.60 -5.70
C ARG A 117 -10.73 -1.91 -4.74
N GLU A 118 -10.46 -1.99 -3.44
CA GLU A 118 -11.29 -1.33 -2.44
C GLU A 118 -11.27 0.20 -2.65
N TRP A 119 -10.08 0.75 -2.88
CA TRP A 119 -9.94 2.18 -3.16
C TRP A 119 -10.74 2.60 -4.40
N LEU A 120 -10.63 1.84 -5.48
CA LEU A 120 -11.35 2.12 -6.73
C LEU A 120 -12.85 2.07 -6.51
N GLN A 121 -13.36 1.12 -5.75
CA GLN A 121 -14.78 1.00 -5.46
C GLN A 121 -15.30 2.22 -4.70
N ARG A 122 -14.54 2.71 -3.71
CA ARG A 122 -14.95 3.89 -2.93
C ARG A 122 -14.93 5.17 -3.76
N HIS A 123 -14.12 5.23 -4.80
CA HIS A 123 -13.97 6.42 -5.64
C HIS A 123 -14.65 6.28 -7.00
N ARG A 124 -15.43 5.23 -7.20
CA ARG A 124 -16.22 5.05 -8.41
C ARG A 124 -17.42 6.01 -8.40
N ARG A 125 -17.69 6.60 -9.56
CA ARG A 125 -18.83 7.48 -9.73
C ARG A 125 -19.83 6.90 -10.72
#